data_71c3b387ac57ce3463c150fc36f9c537
#
_entry.id   71c3b387ac57ce3463c150fc36f9c537
#
_cell.length_a   1.000
_cell.length_b   1.000
_cell.length_c   1.000
_cell.angle_alpha   90.00
_cell.angle_beta   90.00
_cell.angle_gamma   90.00
#
_symmetry.space_group_name_H-M   'P 1'
#
loop_
_entity.id
_entity.type
_entity.pdbx_description
1 polymer ?
#
loop_
_entity_poly.entity_id
_entity_poly.type
_entity_poly.pdbx_seq_one_letter_code
_entity_poly.pdbx_strand_id
1 'polypeptide(L)'
;MQSHFPSENKEDSMNQCDNGHFYDEARFESCPYCKENTGIGKTMAAADIGKTVAAFPGNPAAAAATAFDSGKTVAVMKKKIGIDPAVGFLICIEGPHRGTDFRLISGRNFIGRAAAMDVSLPDDDTVSRESHALVTYDAKHNAFSLSSGQGRGITYCNDEQVEMVHPLKAYDIIEVGKSRLLFLPLCSQQFQWSEE
;
A
#
# COMPACT_ATOMS: atom_id res chain seq x y z
N MET A 1 41.20 -28.68 32.43
CA MET A 1 40.46 -28.99 31.20
C MET A 1 40.09 -27.67 30.57
N GLN A 2 40.89 -27.17 29.64
CA GLN A 2 40.64 -25.92 28.93
C GLN A 2 40.01 -26.27 27.59
N SER A 3 38.76 -25.88 27.39
CA SER A 3 38.07 -26.00 26.13
C SER A 3 38.44 -24.84 25.24
N HIS A 4 39.18 -25.15 24.18
CA HIS A 4 39.59 -24.27 23.13
C HIS A 4 38.42 -24.08 22.17
N PHE A 5 37.88 -22.86 22.05
CA PHE A 5 36.96 -22.48 20.99
C PHE A 5 37.77 -21.87 19.83
N PRO A 6 37.64 -22.36 18.64
CA PRO A 6 38.21 -21.67 17.47
C PRO A 6 37.35 -20.48 17.07
N SER A 7 37.91 -19.29 17.13
CA SER A 7 37.36 -18.08 16.53
C SER A 7 37.73 -18.09 15.04
N GLU A 8 36.82 -18.51 14.18
CA GLU A 8 36.88 -18.22 12.74
C GLU A 8 36.08 -16.97 12.44
N ASN A 9 36.76 -15.84 12.42
CA ASN A 9 36.32 -14.63 11.72
C ASN A 9 36.40 -14.90 10.23
N LYS A 10 35.29 -15.33 9.63
CA LYS A 10 35.10 -15.30 8.19
C LYS A 10 34.63 -13.90 7.86
N GLU A 11 35.55 -13.07 7.40
CA GLU A 11 35.20 -11.78 6.78
C GLU A 11 34.23 -12.07 5.64
N ASP A 12 33.00 -11.58 5.77
CA ASP A 12 31.98 -11.61 4.72
C ASP A 12 32.48 -10.71 3.58
N SER A 13 33.04 -11.32 2.54
CA SER A 13 33.45 -10.62 1.33
C SER A 13 32.22 -10.35 0.47
N MET A 14 31.47 -9.33 0.83
CA MET A 14 30.34 -8.83 0.02
C MET A 14 30.88 -7.95 -1.10
N ASN A 15 30.60 -8.33 -2.35
CA ASN A 15 30.96 -7.56 -3.53
C ASN A 15 29.73 -6.97 -4.20
N GLN A 16 29.89 -5.82 -4.88
CA GLN A 16 28.81 -5.14 -5.60
C GLN A 16 29.06 -5.28 -7.11
N CYS A 17 28.08 -5.78 -7.86
CA CYS A 17 28.15 -5.85 -9.30
C CYS A 17 27.85 -4.50 -9.99
N ASP A 18 28.13 -4.37 -11.28
CA ASP A 18 27.92 -3.16 -12.08
C ASP A 18 26.45 -2.66 -12.10
N ASN A 19 25.50 -3.54 -11.78
CA ASN A 19 24.07 -3.19 -11.65
C ASN A 19 23.65 -2.86 -10.22
N GLY A 20 24.62 -2.73 -9.30
CA GLY A 20 24.37 -2.31 -7.92
C GLY A 20 23.91 -3.40 -6.95
N HIS A 21 23.86 -4.68 -7.34
CA HIS A 21 23.49 -5.78 -6.45
C HIS A 21 24.67 -6.22 -5.59
N PHE A 22 24.41 -6.48 -4.31
CA PHE A 22 25.40 -7.06 -3.40
C PHE A 22 25.30 -8.59 -3.43
N TYR A 23 26.43 -9.29 -3.52
CA TYR A 23 26.52 -10.75 -3.49
C TYR A 23 27.81 -11.22 -2.83
N ASP A 24 27.80 -12.45 -2.35
CA ASP A 24 28.94 -13.08 -1.67
C ASP A 24 29.82 -13.79 -2.72
N GLU A 25 31.05 -13.29 -2.94
CA GLU A 25 32.04 -13.88 -3.86
C GLU A 25 32.49 -15.29 -3.46
N ALA A 26 32.40 -15.63 -2.17
CA ALA A 26 32.75 -16.97 -1.71
C ALA A 26 31.70 -18.02 -2.14
N ARG A 27 30.50 -17.61 -2.51
CA ARG A 27 29.39 -18.48 -2.91
C ARG A 27 29.08 -18.42 -4.40
N PHE A 28 29.36 -17.29 -5.07
CA PHE A 28 28.95 -17.06 -6.45
C PHE A 28 30.07 -16.39 -7.23
N GLU A 29 30.57 -17.05 -8.28
CA GLU A 29 31.57 -16.49 -9.20
C GLU A 29 31.08 -15.26 -9.98
N SER A 30 29.75 -15.03 -10.01
CA SER A 30 29.12 -13.86 -10.65
C SER A 30 27.77 -13.59 -9.98
N CYS A 31 27.32 -12.32 -10.02
CA CYS A 31 26.08 -11.91 -9.41
C CYS A 31 24.88 -12.79 -9.83
N PRO A 32 24.23 -13.53 -8.91
CA PRO A 32 23.12 -14.41 -9.24
C PRO A 32 21.89 -13.62 -9.72
N TYR A 33 21.71 -12.41 -9.25
CA TYR A 33 20.58 -11.55 -9.62
C TYR A 33 20.69 -11.00 -11.06
N CYS A 34 21.88 -10.94 -11.62
CA CYS A 34 22.06 -10.52 -13.01
C CYS A 34 21.85 -11.66 -14.01
N LYS A 35 21.98 -12.93 -13.59
CA LYS A 35 21.79 -14.11 -14.46
C LYS A 35 20.32 -14.46 -14.70
N GLU A 36 19.42 -14.12 -13.78
CA GLU A 36 17.99 -14.42 -13.92
C GLU A 36 17.24 -13.43 -14.82
N ASN A 37 17.89 -12.34 -15.28
CA ASN A 37 17.24 -11.27 -16.04
C ASN A 37 17.53 -11.30 -17.55
N THR A 38 17.76 -12.48 -18.14
CA THR A 38 17.88 -12.63 -19.60
C THR A 38 16.54 -12.76 -20.33
N GLY A 39 15.45 -12.24 -19.78
CA GLY A 39 14.12 -12.40 -20.33
C GLY A 39 13.18 -11.20 -20.31
N ILE A 40 13.63 -10.00 -19.93
CA ILE A 40 12.76 -8.81 -20.02
C ILE A 40 13.36 -7.84 -21.04
N GLY A 41 12.60 -7.65 -22.11
CA GLY A 41 12.95 -6.95 -23.30
C GLY A 41 13.54 -5.57 -23.08
N LYS A 42 14.53 -5.26 -23.89
CA LYS A 42 15.08 -3.92 -24.10
C LYS A 42 13.94 -2.92 -24.26
N THR A 43 13.87 -1.92 -23.39
CA THR A 43 13.07 -0.74 -23.58
C THR A 43 13.57 -0.05 -24.83
N MET A 44 12.82 -0.16 -25.93
CA MET A 44 13.10 0.61 -27.14
C MET A 44 12.86 2.08 -26.82
N ALA A 45 13.83 2.90 -27.18
CA ALA A 45 13.75 4.34 -27.13
C ALA A 45 12.50 4.81 -27.86
N ALA A 46 11.79 5.79 -27.28
CA ALA A 46 10.62 6.43 -27.86
C ALA A 46 11.00 7.27 -29.09
N ALA A 47 11.02 6.64 -30.27
CA ALA A 47 11.06 7.29 -31.56
C ALA A 47 10.50 6.28 -32.57
N ASP A 48 9.21 6.19 -32.65
CA ASP A 48 8.37 5.82 -33.79
C ASP A 48 6.97 5.32 -33.34
N ILE A 49 6.16 6.18 -32.73
CA ILE A 49 4.73 5.94 -32.58
C ILE A 49 4.00 6.92 -33.51
N GLY A 50 4.19 6.72 -34.78
CA GLY A 50 3.43 7.37 -35.84
C GLY A 50 3.18 6.37 -36.95
N LYS A 51 2.06 5.68 -36.89
CA LYS A 51 1.29 5.01 -37.95
C LYS A 51 0.90 3.59 -37.59
N THR A 52 -0.25 3.46 -36.96
CA THR A 52 -1.09 2.27 -37.17
C THR A 52 -2.51 2.76 -37.39
N VAL A 53 -2.85 3.04 -38.62
CA VAL A 53 -4.24 3.11 -39.10
C VAL A 53 -4.59 1.72 -39.60
N ALA A 54 -5.25 0.93 -38.77
CA ALA A 54 -6.00 -0.21 -39.25
C ALA A 54 -7.39 0.30 -39.68
N ALA A 55 -7.61 0.44 -40.95
CA ALA A 55 -8.91 0.72 -41.54
C ALA A 55 -9.76 -0.56 -41.43
N PHE A 56 -10.82 -0.54 -40.61
CA PHE A 56 -11.95 -1.44 -40.74
C PHE A 56 -13.05 -0.75 -41.50
N PRO A 57 -13.55 -1.31 -42.64
CA PRO A 57 -14.66 -0.75 -43.35
C PRO A 57 -15.99 -1.15 -42.73
N GLY A 58 -16.82 -0.19 -42.39
CA GLY A 58 -18.25 -0.40 -42.25
C GLY A 58 -18.87 -0.19 -40.85
N ASN A 59 -19.13 1.05 -40.49
CA ASN A 59 -20.42 1.47 -39.97
C ASN A 59 -20.58 2.99 -39.97
N PRO A 60 -21.48 3.58 -40.80
CA PRO A 60 -21.75 5.01 -40.79
C PRO A 60 -22.92 5.30 -39.86
N ALA A 61 -22.69 5.53 -38.59
CA ALA A 61 -23.64 6.23 -37.71
C ALA A 61 -23.01 6.48 -36.34
N ALA A 62 -22.40 7.62 -36.14
CA ALA A 62 -22.41 8.39 -34.89
C ALA A 62 -21.54 9.65 -35.11
N ALA A 63 -22.09 10.62 -35.76
CA ALA A 63 -21.64 12.00 -35.66
C ALA A 63 -22.05 12.54 -34.30
N ALA A 64 -21.18 13.37 -33.70
CA ALA A 64 -21.32 14.16 -32.49
C ALA A 64 -20.72 13.56 -31.21
N ALA A 65 -19.40 13.40 -31.17
CA ALA A 65 -18.69 13.51 -29.92
C ALA A 65 -18.25 14.97 -29.75
N THR A 66 -19.04 15.72 -29.02
CA THR A 66 -18.65 17.03 -28.49
C THR A 66 -17.34 16.87 -27.72
N ALA A 67 -16.34 17.66 -28.11
CA ALA A 67 -15.11 17.81 -27.35
C ALA A 67 -15.45 18.31 -25.95
N PHE A 68 -15.50 17.39 -25.00
CA PHE A 68 -15.34 17.75 -23.61
C PHE A 68 -13.86 18.13 -23.44
N ASP A 69 -13.63 19.42 -23.42
CA ASP A 69 -12.46 19.99 -22.79
C ASP A 69 -12.54 19.59 -21.32
N SER A 70 -12.04 18.40 -21.02
CA SER A 70 -11.79 17.98 -19.65
C SER A 70 -10.67 18.88 -19.16
N GLY A 71 -11.05 19.95 -18.48
CA GLY A 71 -10.15 20.76 -17.69
C GLY A 71 -9.26 19.80 -16.90
N LYS A 72 -8.05 19.60 -17.40
CA LYS A 72 -7.03 18.83 -16.69
C LYS A 72 -6.79 19.56 -15.38
N THR A 73 -7.48 19.10 -14.32
CA THR A 73 -6.95 19.28 -12.99
C THR A 73 -5.66 18.47 -12.99
N VAL A 74 -4.59 19.12 -13.43
CA VAL A 74 -3.24 18.59 -13.22
C VAL A 74 -3.06 18.71 -11.72
N ALA A 75 -3.44 17.66 -11.00
CA ALA A 75 -2.92 17.47 -9.68
C ALA A 75 -1.40 17.57 -9.86
N VAL A 76 -0.80 18.61 -9.31
CA VAL A 76 0.64 18.72 -9.20
C VAL A 76 1.01 17.60 -8.23
N MET A 77 1.02 16.37 -8.73
CA MET A 77 1.71 15.28 -8.10
C MET A 77 3.18 15.65 -8.20
N LYS A 78 3.67 16.36 -7.20
CA LYS A 78 5.09 16.31 -6.88
C LYS A 78 5.38 14.83 -6.79
N LYS A 79 6.11 14.30 -7.77
CA LYS A 79 6.55 12.92 -7.80
C LYS A 79 7.47 12.75 -6.61
N LYS A 80 6.89 12.51 -5.43
CA LYS A 80 7.64 12.13 -4.24
C LYS A 80 8.22 10.76 -4.60
N ILE A 81 9.50 10.75 -4.91
CA ILE A 81 10.30 9.54 -4.96
C ILE A 81 10.41 9.09 -3.50
N GLY A 82 9.45 8.29 -3.05
CA GLY A 82 9.40 7.82 -1.68
C GLY A 82 8.11 7.07 -1.39
N ILE A 83 8.17 6.19 -0.43
CA ILE A 83 7.00 5.52 0.14
C ILE A 83 6.24 6.56 0.97
N ASP A 84 4.93 6.70 0.77
CA ASP A 84 4.12 7.59 1.60
C ASP A 84 4.35 7.28 3.09
N PRO A 85 4.63 8.29 3.92
CA PRO A 85 4.97 8.05 5.31
C PRO A 85 3.79 7.44 6.08
N ALA A 86 4.09 6.48 6.95
CA ALA A 86 3.10 5.89 7.84
C ALA A 86 2.61 6.94 8.84
N VAL A 87 1.29 7.06 9.01
CA VAL A 87 0.70 7.92 10.03
C VAL A 87 0.18 7.13 11.23
N GLY A 88 -0.04 5.83 11.06
CA GLY A 88 -0.51 4.91 12.08
C GLY A 88 -0.54 3.48 11.57
N PHE A 89 -1.04 2.57 12.42
CA PHE A 89 -1.18 1.16 12.12
C PHE A 89 -2.51 0.62 12.66
N LEU A 90 -3.04 -0.38 11.95
CA LEU A 90 -4.07 -1.27 12.48
C LEU A 90 -3.45 -2.64 12.67
N ILE A 91 -3.64 -3.24 13.84
CA ILE A 91 -3.16 -4.59 14.13
C ILE A 91 -4.36 -5.50 14.32
N CYS A 92 -4.44 -6.56 13.55
CA CYS A 92 -5.50 -7.55 13.71
C CYS A 92 -5.23 -8.36 14.99
N ILE A 93 -6.08 -8.18 15.99
CA ILE A 93 -5.96 -8.86 17.29
C ILE A 93 -6.87 -10.09 17.37
N GLU A 94 -7.92 -10.17 16.52
CA GLU A 94 -8.86 -11.28 16.44
C GLU A 94 -9.35 -11.47 15.01
N GLY A 95 -9.68 -12.70 14.63
CA GLY A 95 -10.15 -13.08 13.30
C GLY A 95 -9.11 -13.86 12.50
N PRO A 96 -9.39 -14.13 11.21
CA PRO A 96 -8.52 -14.95 10.35
C PRO A 96 -7.11 -14.38 10.17
N HIS A 97 -6.97 -13.05 10.25
CA HIS A 97 -5.70 -12.34 10.06
C HIS A 97 -5.00 -11.97 11.36
N ARG A 98 -5.30 -12.62 12.47
CA ARG A 98 -4.71 -12.31 13.76
C ARG A 98 -3.18 -12.26 13.71
N GLY A 99 -2.61 -11.15 14.21
CA GLY A 99 -1.16 -10.90 14.24
C GLY A 99 -0.65 -10.12 13.01
N THR A 100 -1.50 -9.88 12.01
CA THR A 100 -1.13 -9.05 10.85
C THR A 100 -1.27 -7.57 11.21
N ASP A 101 -0.30 -6.78 10.76
CA ASP A 101 -0.32 -5.33 10.83
C ASP A 101 -0.62 -4.70 9.47
N PHE A 102 -1.35 -3.60 9.49
CA PHE A 102 -1.68 -2.82 8.32
C PHE A 102 -1.23 -1.38 8.53
N ARG A 103 -0.50 -0.87 7.55
CA ARG A 103 0.00 0.48 7.57
C ARG A 103 -1.06 1.47 7.11
N LEU A 104 -1.24 2.57 7.85
CA LEU A 104 -2.07 3.69 7.45
C LEU A 104 -1.23 4.82 6.88
N ILE A 105 -1.72 5.44 5.81
CA ILE A 105 -1.11 6.60 5.15
C ILE A 105 -1.98 7.84 5.32
N SER A 106 -1.45 9.01 4.95
CA SER A 106 -2.21 10.26 5.00
C SER A 106 -3.43 10.21 4.08
N GLY A 107 -4.54 10.79 4.54
CA GLY A 107 -5.81 10.77 3.83
C GLY A 107 -6.67 9.56 4.17
N ARG A 108 -7.29 8.94 3.16
CA ARG A 108 -8.29 7.88 3.32
C ARG A 108 -7.67 6.51 3.15
N ASN A 109 -7.91 5.62 4.11
CA ASN A 109 -7.48 4.22 4.10
C ASN A 109 -8.73 3.33 4.14
N PHE A 110 -8.98 2.61 3.07
CA PHE A 110 -10.16 1.77 2.90
C PHE A 110 -9.94 0.38 3.48
N ILE A 111 -10.89 -0.07 4.30
CA ILE A 111 -10.91 -1.42 4.88
C ILE A 111 -11.92 -2.26 4.12
N GLY A 112 -11.52 -3.43 3.65
CA GLY A 112 -12.40 -4.34 2.95
C GLY A 112 -11.74 -5.67 2.63
N ARG A 113 -12.49 -6.57 1.98
CA ARG A 113 -12.02 -7.91 1.65
C ARG A 113 -11.22 -7.97 0.34
N ALA A 114 -11.43 -7.02 -0.57
CA ALA A 114 -10.71 -7.02 -1.84
C ALA A 114 -9.22 -6.71 -1.65
N ALA A 115 -8.36 -7.36 -2.42
CA ALA A 115 -6.92 -7.16 -2.38
C ALA A 115 -6.47 -5.74 -2.77
N ALA A 116 -7.35 -4.97 -3.39
CA ALA A 116 -7.11 -3.57 -3.76
C ALA A 116 -7.35 -2.58 -2.62
N MET A 117 -7.81 -3.05 -1.45
CA MET A 117 -8.02 -2.21 -0.28
C MET A 117 -6.72 -1.96 0.46
N ASP A 118 -6.58 -0.79 1.08
CA ASP A 118 -5.40 -0.43 1.86
C ASP A 118 -5.25 -1.36 3.08
N VAL A 119 -6.37 -1.73 3.70
CA VAL A 119 -6.48 -2.74 4.74
C VAL A 119 -7.30 -3.91 4.19
N SER A 120 -6.60 -4.90 3.66
CA SER A 120 -7.23 -6.05 2.99
C SER A 120 -7.37 -7.23 3.96
N LEU A 121 -8.61 -7.73 4.11
CA LEU A 121 -8.99 -8.87 4.96
C LEU A 121 -9.64 -9.98 4.11
N PRO A 122 -8.90 -10.62 3.18
CA PRO A 122 -9.46 -11.51 2.16
C PRO A 122 -10.14 -12.75 2.72
N ASP A 123 -9.68 -13.26 3.87
CA ASP A 123 -10.17 -14.50 4.46
C ASP A 123 -11.37 -14.29 5.42
N ASP A 124 -11.82 -13.05 5.60
CA ASP A 124 -13.03 -12.76 6.36
C ASP A 124 -14.20 -12.51 5.40
N ASP A 125 -15.03 -13.54 5.20
CA ASP A 125 -16.20 -13.52 4.32
C ASP A 125 -17.33 -12.60 4.80
N THR A 126 -17.30 -12.18 6.07
CA THR A 126 -18.27 -11.25 6.66
C THR A 126 -17.91 -9.79 6.43
N VAL A 127 -16.67 -9.51 6.03
CA VAL A 127 -16.23 -8.18 5.63
C VAL A 127 -16.74 -7.86 4.22
N SER A 128 -17.28 -6.67 3.99
CA SER A 128 -17.70 -6.22 2.67
C SER A 128 -16.50 -6.25 1.70
N ARG A 129 -16.77 -6.58 0.44
CA ARG A 129 -15.73 -6.70 -0.57
C ARG A 129 -14.94 -5.39 -0.73
N GLU A 130 -15.65 -4.29 -0.80
CA GLU A 130 -15.09 -2.96 -0.97
C GLU A 130 -15.62 -2.05 0.13
N SER A 131 -14.76 -1.18 0.66
CA SER A 131 -15.14 -0.13 1.62
C SER A 131 -16.14 -0.57 2.70
N HIS A 132 -15.77 -1.57 3.51
CA HIS A 132 -16.55 -1.93 4.72
C HIS A 132 -16.50 -0.81 5.74
N ALA A 133 -15.31 -0.27 5.94
CA ALA A 133 -15.03 0.88 6.80
C ALA A 133 -13.94 1.74 6.18
N LEU A 134 -13.77 2.92 6.72
CA LEU A 134 -12.80 3.90 6.25
C LEU A 134 -12.12 4.57 7.44
N VAL A 135 -10.80 4.47 7.52
CA VAL A 135 -9.98 5.23 8.46
C VAL A 135 -9.38 6.42 7.72
N THR A 136 -9.65 7.61 8.19
CA THR A 136 -9.13 8.85 7.60
C THR A 136 -8.18 9.53 8.57
N TYR A 137 -6.99 9.92 8.07
CA TYR A 137 -6.08 10.81 8.77
C TYR A 137 -6.13 12.20 8.14
N ASP A 138 -6.49 13.18 8.96
CA ASP A 138 -6.47 14.59 8.59
C ASP A 138 -5.14 15.21 9.07
N ALA A 139 -4.24 15.45 8.12
CA ALA A 139 -2.91 16.01 8.42
C ALA A 139 -3.00 17.45 8.96
N LYS A 140 -4.03 18.22 8.56
CA LYS A 140 -4.20 19.60 9.02
C LYS A 140 -4.54 19.69 10.50
N HIS A 141 -5.37 18.77 10.99
CA HIS A 141 -5.81 18.75 12.39
C HIS A 141 -5.08 17.69 13.21
N ASN A 142 -4.18 16.90 12.59
CA ASN A 142 -3.48 15.76 13.21
C ASN A 142 -4.46 14.83 13.93
N ALA A 143 -5.52 14.46 13.22
CA ALA A 143 -6.65 13.72 13.79
C ALA A 143 -7.02 12.52 12.93
N PHE A 144 -7.41 11.44 13.61
CA PHE A 144 -7.94 10.25 12.97
C PHE A 144 -9.44 10.14 13.17
N SER A 145 -10.12 9.62 12.17
CA SER A 145 -11.53 9.31 12.23
C SER A 145 -11.84 8.00 11.54
N LEU A 146 -12.85 7.30 12.08
CA LEU A 146 -13.42 6.10 11.51
C LEU A 146 -14.82 6.43 10.99
N SER A 147 -15.15 5.92 9.82
CA SER A 147 -16.52 5.98 9.29
C SER A 147 -16.90 4.64 8.67
N SER A 148 -18.21 4.35 8.69
CA SER A 148 -18.75 3.21 7.96
C SER A 148 -18.57 3.41 6.47
N GLY A 149 -18.31 2.33 5.75
CA GLY A 149 -18.20 2.35 4.30
C GLY A 149 -19.55 2.26 3.60
N GLN A 150 -19.52 2.05 2.29
CA GLN A 150 -20.73 1.88 1.47
C GLN A 150 -21.26 0.43 1.48
N GLY A 151 -20.55 -0.47 2.14
CA GLY A 151 -20.95 -1.86 2.27
C GLY A 151 -22.18 -2.06 3.17
N ARG A 152 -22.73 -3.28 3.18
CA ARG A 152 -23.83 -3.63 4.06
C ARG A 152 -23.39 -4.03 5.46
N GLY A 153 -22.10 -4.20 5.68
CA GLY A 153 -21.55 -4.57 6.97
C GLY A 153 -21.60 -3.41 7.95
N ILE A 154 -21.82 -3.74 9.21
CA ILE A 154 -21.83 -2.78 10.31
C ILE A 154 -20.43 -2.71 10.89
N THR A 155 -19.96 -1.51 11.15
CA THR A 155 -18.68 -1.25 11.80
C THR A 155 -18.91 -0.83 13.25
N TYR A 156 -18.13 -1.36 14.16
CA TYR A 156 -18.16 -0.95 15.57
C TYR A 156 -16.82 -0.38 15.99
N CYS A 157 -16.85 0.52 16.94
CA CYS A 157 -15.66 1.03 17.63
C CYS A 157 -15.87 0.90 19.13
N ASN A 158 -15.05 0.09 19.80
CA ASN A 158 -15.19 -0.20 21.24
C ASN A 158 -16.63 -0.66 21.62
N ASP A 159 -17.19 -1.59 20.86
CA ASP A 159 -18.55 -2.13 21.00
C ASP A 159 -19.69 -1.13 20.67
N GLU A 160 -19.38 0.10 20.25
CA GLU A 160 -20.36 1.08 19.79
C GLU A 160 -20.47 1.11 18.27
N GLN A 161 -21.70 1.12 17.76
CA GLN A 161 -21.94 1.18 16.31
C GLN A 161 -21.49 2.54 15.74
N VAL A 162 -20.70 2.50 14.67
CA VAL A 162 -20.29 3.69 13.93
C VAL A 162 -21.29 3.97 12.82
N GLU A 163 -22.20 4.91 13.06
CA GLU A 163 -23.22 5.30 12.08
C GLU A 163 -22.70 6.31 11.06
N MET A 164 -21.89 7.27 11.50
CA MET A 164 -21.35 8.33 10.64
C MET A 164 -19.82 8.42 10.78
N VAL A 165 -19.31 9.48 11.39
CA VAL A 165 -17.89 9.72 11.62
C VAL A 165 -17.61 9.65 13.12
N HIS A 166 -16.71 8.78 13.49
CA HIS A 166 -16.27 8.58 14.87
C HIS A 166 -14.80 8.97 15.01
N PRO A 167 -14.43 9.86 15.95
CA PRO A 167 -13.02 10.21 16.20
C PRO A 167 -12.30 9.02 16.82
N LEU A 168 -11.17 8.61 16.23
CA LEU A 168 -10.33 7.51 16.74
C LEU A 168 -9.30 8.02 17.72
N LYS A 169 -9.14 7.25 18.80
CA LYS A 169 -8.10 7.43 19.82
C LYS A 169 -7.16 6.25 19.83
N ALA A 170 -5.97 6.45 20.38
CA ALA A 170 -5.00 5.37 20.54
C ALA A 170 -5.61 4.20 21.31
N TYR A 171 -5.38 2.99 20.82
CA TYR A 171 -5.85 1.70 21.37
C TYR A 171 -7.36 1.44 21.20
N ASP A 172 -8.09 2.26 20.42
CA ASP A 172 -9.45 1.91 20.04
C ASP A 172 -9.48 0.60 19.25
N ILE A 173 -10.51 -0.19 19.48
CA ILE A 173 -10.75 -1.46 18.81
C ILE A 173 -11.85 -1.27 17.77
N ILE A 174 -11.49 -1.50 16.50
CA ILE A 174 -12.41 -1.44 15.37
C ILE A 174 -12.85 -2.86 15.02
N GLU A 175 -14.15 -3.11 14.98
CA GLU A 175 -14.70 -4.39 14.59
C GLU A 175 -15.33 -4.30 13.21
N VAL A 176 -14.88 -5.16 12.32
CA VAL A 176 -15.37 -5.33 10.95
C VAL A 176 -15.54 -6.81 10.66
N GLY A 177 -16.79 -7.26 10.53
CA GLY A 177 -17.09 -8.68 10.39
C GLY A 177 -16.68 -9.50 11.61
N LYS A 178 -15.83 -10.52 11.40
CA LYS A 178 -15.22 -11.36 12.46
C LYS A 178 -13.87 -10.84 12.93
N SER A 179 -13.37 -9.79 12.29
CA SER A 179 -12.03 -9.25 12.54
C SER A 179 -12.09 -8.07 13.49
N ARG A 180 -11.19 -8.06 14.49
CA ARG A 180 -10.99 -6.96 15.43
C ARG A 180 -9.62 -6.34 15.20
N LEU A 181 -9.59 -5.05 14.98
CA LEU A 181 -8.39 -4.29 14.63
C LEU A 181 -8.08 -3.28 15.72
N LEU A 182 -6.91 -3.41 16.33
CA LEU A 182 -6.40 -2.45 17.31
C LEU A 182 -5.77 -1.25 16.57
N PHE A 183 -6.21 -0.04 16.89
CA PHE A 183 -5.67 1.17 16.30
C PHE A 183 -4.48 1.72 17.08
N LEU A 184 -3.36 1.95 16.37
CA LEU A 184 -2.14 2.54 16.91
C LEU A 184 -1.73 3.77 16.07
N PRO A 185 -2.00 4.99 16.53
CA PRO A 185 -1.53 6.20 15.86
C PRO A 185 -0.02 6.35 16.03
N LEU A 186 0.70 6.63 14.95
CA LEU A 186 2.07 7.13 14.97
C LEU A 186 2.05 8.66 15.08
N CYS A 187 1.22 9.32 14.24
CA CYS A 187 0.99 10.74 14.34
C CYS A 187 0.09 11.05 15.54
N SER A 188 0.52 11.97 16.38
CA SER A 188 -0.13 12.38 17.62
C SER A 188 0.28 13.80 17.99
N GLN A 189 -0.11 14.29 19.17
CA GLN A 189 0.39 15.57 19.70
C GLN A 189 1.91 15.57 19.91
N GLN A 190 2.53 14.38 20.03
CA GLN A 190 3.97 14.25 20.27
C GLN A 190 4.77 14.14 18.97
N PHE A 191 4.15 13.68 17.90
CA PHE A 191 4.80 13.46 16.62
C PHE A 191 3.87 13.71 15.44
N GLN A 192 4.34 14.47 14.47
CA GLN A 192 3.69 14.67 13.17
C GLN A 192 4.78 14.82 12.11
N TRP A 193 4.53 14.30 10.92
CA TRP A 193 5.43 14.53 9.79
C TRP A 193 5.37 16.01 9.40
N SER A 194 6.52 16.66 9.33
CA SER A 194 6.63 18.02 8.77
C SER A 194 6.44 17.93 7.24
N GLU A 195 5.68 18.85 6.67
CA GLU A 195 5.70 19.08 5.23
C GLU A 195 7.06 19.69 4.87
N GLU A 196 7.87 18.99 4.07
CA GLU A 196 9.07 19.53 3.44
C GLU A 196 8.71 20.23 2.13
#